data_239ff24f94b0017aabb0dffb399e22ca
#
_entry.id   239ff24f94b0017aabb0dffb399e22ca
#
_cell.length_a   1.000
_cell.length_b   1.000
_cell.length_c   1.000
_cell.angle_alpha   90.00
_cell.angle_beta   90.00
_cell.angle_gamma   90.00
#
_symmetry.space_group_name_H-M   'P 1'
#
loop_
_entity.id
_entity.type
_entity.pdbx_description
1 polymer ?
#
loop_
_entity_poly.entity_id
_entity_poly.type
_entity_poly.pdbx_seq_one_letter_code
_entity_poly.pdbx_strand_id
1 'polypeptide(L)' 'MENLIGLTAIAAALLIAFGALGTAIGFGLLGGRFLEAVARQPEL' A
#
# COMPACT_ATOMS: atom_id res chain seq x y z
N MET A 1 -3.60 -31.43 8.03
CA MET A 1 -3.28 -30.84 6.71
C MET A 1 -4.24 -29.74 6.32
N GLU A 2 -5.54 -29.96 6.56
CA GLU A 2 -6.52 -28.93 6.21
C GLU A 2 -6.30 -27.62 6.97
N ASN A 3 -5.99 -27.71 8.27
CA ASN A 3 -5.72 -26.50 9.06
C ASN A 3 -4.46 -25.79 8.58
N LEU A 4 -3.44 -26.55 8.21
CA LEU A 4 -2.21 -25.99 7.71
C LEU A 4 -2.44 -25.23 6.41
N ILE A 5 -3.22 -25.83 5.51
CA ILE A 5 -3.54 -25.19 4.24
C ILE A 5 -4.33 -23.92 4.47
N GLY A 6 -5.33 -23.95 5.35
CA GLY A 6 -6.13 -22.78 5.68
C GLY A 6 -5.32 -21.67 6.32
N LEU A 7 -4.44 -22.02 7.27
CA LEU A 7 -3.61 -21.04 7.93
C LEU A 7 -2.61 -20.41 6.95
N THR A 8 -2.07 -21.21 6.04
CA THR A 8 -1.17 -20.69 5.02
C THR A 8 -1.90 -19.72 4.09
N ALA A 9 -3.13 -20.05 3.72
CA ALA A 9 -3.94 -19.17 2.87
C ALA A 9 -4.22 -17.85 3.57
N ILE A 10 -4.56 -17.88 4.85
CA ILE A 10 -4.81 -16.67 5.63
C ILE A 10 -3.52 -15.85 5.75
N ALA A 11 -2.40 -16.49 6.03
CA ALA A 11 -1.12 -15.81 6.14
C ALA A 11 -0.77 -15.11 4.83
N ALA A 12 -0.96 -15.79 3.70
CA ALA A 12 -0.70 -15.21 2.40
C ALA A 12 -1.63 -14.02 2.14
N ALA A 13 -2.90 -14.16 2.47
CA ALA A 13 -3.88 -13.08 2.29
C ALA A 13 -3.50 -11.87 3.14
N LEU A 14 -3.05 -12.08 4.38
CA LEU A 14 -2.64 -10.98 5.25
C LEU A 14 -1.39 -10.28 4.72
N LEU A 15 -0.42 -11.04 4.24
CA LEU A 15 0.78 -10.45 3.65
C LEU A 15 0.43 -9.56 2.46
N ILE A 16 -0.42 -10.06 1.58
CA ILE A 16 -0.84 -9.30 0.41
C ILE A 16 -1.65 -8.08 0.83
N ALA A 17 -2.59 -8.27 1.75
CA ALA A 17 -3.48 -7.19 2.18
C ALA A 17 -2.71 -6.07 2.87
N PHE A 18 -1.81 -6.40 3.79
CA PHE A 18 -1.02 -5.40 4.50
C PHE A 18 0.01 -4.75 3.57
N GLY A 19 0.58 -5.53 2.65
CA GLY A 19 1.46 -4.98 1.64
C GLY A 19 0.74 -3.97 0.76
N ALA A 20 -0.44 -4.33 0.29
CA ALA A 20 -1.24 -3.45 -0.55
C ALA A 20 -1.69 -2.20 0.21
N LEU A 21 -2.14 -2.38 1.46
CA LEU A 21 -2.58 -1.27 2.29
C LEU A 21 -1.42 -0.32 2.58
N GLY A 22 -0.26 -0.86 2.98
CA GLY A 22 0.92 -0.05 3.26
C GLY A 22 1.38 0.71 2.03
N THR A 23 1.41 0.04 0.88
CA THR A 23 1.78 0.66 -0.38
C THR A 23 0.81 1.77 -0.75
N ALA A 24 -0.49 1.53 -0.59
CA ALA A 24 -1.52 2.52 -0.91
C ALA A 24 -1.39 3.76 -0.04
N ILE A 25 -1.19 3.58 1.26
CA ILE A 25 -1.03 4.70 2.18
C ILE A 25 0.26 5.46 1.88
N GLY A 26 1.37 4.74 1.72
CA GLY A 26 2.66 5.36 1.43
C GLY A 26 2.66 6.11 0.12
N PHE A 27 2.14 5.47 -0.93
CA PHE A 27 2.04 6.09 -2.24
C PHE A 27 1.09 7.28 -2.21
N GLY A 28 -0.01 7.17 -1.46
CA GLY A 28 -0.96 8.26 -1.32
C GLY A 28 -0.35 9.47 -0.65
N LEU A 29 0.43 9.26 0.42
CA LEU A 29 1.11 10.36 1.10
C LEU A 29 2.18 10.99 0.20
N LEU A 30 2.95 10.16 -0.47
CA LEU A 30 3.97 10.67 -1.41
C LEU A 30 3.32 11.45 -2.54
N GLY A 31 2.27 10.90 -3.14
CA GLY A 31 1.56 11.54 -4.24
C GLY A 31 0.91 12.85 -3.82
N GLY A 32 0.32 12.89 -2.63
CA GLY A 32 -0.28 14.11 -2.10
C GLY A 32 0.74 15.21 -1.89
N ARG A 33 1.89 14.86 -1.31
CA ARG A 33 2.96 15.84 -1.11
C ARG A 33 3.56 16.29 -2.42
N PHE A 34 3.66 15.39 -3.38
CA PHE A 34 4.13 15.73 -4.71
C PHE A 34 3.22 16.76 -5.38
N LEU A 35 1.90 16.54 -5.29
CA LEU A 35 0.93 17.45 -5.86
C LEU A 35 0.99 18.82 -5.19
N GLU A 36 1.17 18.86 -3.88
CA GLU A 36 1.34 20.11 -3.17
C GLU A 36 2.57 20.87 -3.67
N ALA A 37 3.67 20.15 -3.85
CA ALA A 37 4.90 20.75 -4.33
C ALA A 37 4.73 21.31 -5.75
N VAL A 38 4.06 20.56 -6.62
CA VAL A 38 3.79 21.00 -7.99
C VAL A 38 2.90 22.24 -7.99
N ALA A 39 1.91 22.28 -7.10
CA ALA A 39 1.02 23.43 -7.00
C ALA A 39 1.75 24.69 -6.58
N ARG A 40 2.82 24.56 -5.78
CA ARG A 40 3.64 25.71 -5.37
C ARG A 40 4.64 26.13 -6.43
N GLN A 41 4.94 25.25 -7.38
CA GLN A 41 5.90 25.48 -8.45
C GLN A 41 5.24 25.19 -9.79
N PRO A 42 4.20 25.95 -10.16
CA PRO A 42 3.43 25.64 -11.36
C PRO A 42 4.24 25.76 -12.66
N GLU A 43 5.40 26.40 -12.61
CA GLU A 43 6.24 26.54 -13.78
C GLU A 43 7.04 25.29 -14.12
N LEU A 44 7.00 24.30 -13.21
CA LEU A 44 7.65 23.02 -13.50
C LEU A 44 6.91 22.26 -14.57
#